data_017e8ff333dcb9d5de09cb650c4cafff
#
_entry.id   017e8ff333dcb9d5de09cb650c4cafff
#
_cell.length_a   1.000
_cell.length_b   1.000
_cell.length_c   1.000
_cell.angle_alpha   90.00
_cell.angle_beta   90.00
_cell.angle_gamma   90.00
#
_symmetry.space_group_name_H-M   'P 1'
#
loop_
_entity.id
_entity.type
_entity.pdbx_description
1 polymer ?
#
loop_
_entity_poly.entity_id
_entity_poly.type
_entity_poly.pdbx_seq_one_letter_code
_entity_poly.pdbx_strand_id
1 'polypeptide(L)'
;VDGYIFTNIDEGFKNINVDLLSDTALFNFVFTIKIPGLNTGMEYVDLGQLYTTMENLTATEDLQARLQNEACCATNQKGTATGDPLNIVFVGDRSAIMSALIRRGWHVTEINHMKSALKTTRSFIFGRQYLYSPISPLYQHGRSQDLGLQKARQSVSRRNHIRLWLAPYRFRNMDVFLGQISRDIGVAFFKNTLTTHTTDPFVDHTRDGLAGDLAY
;
A
#
# COMPACT_ATOMS: atom_id res chain seq x y z
N VAL A 1 6.63 4.83 33.20
CA VAL A 1 5.63 5.91 33.17
C VAL A 1 4.42 5.37 32.45
N ASP A 2 3.27 5.39 33.12
CA ASP A 2 1.98 4.98 32.53
C ASP A 2 1.17 6.22 32.22
N GLY A 3 0.40 6.16 31.14
CA GLY A 3 -0.41 7.30 30.69
C GLY A 3 -1.53 6.89 29.76
N TYR A 4 -2.42 7.83 29.44
CA TYR A 4 -3.55 7.65 28.55
C TYR A 4 -3.46 8.64 27.40
N ILE A 5 -3.71 8.15 26.18
CA ILE A 5 -3.84 8.97 24.99
C ILE A 5 -5.30 8.96 24.57
N PHE A 6 -5.93 10.12 24.54
CA PHE A 6 -7.31 10.29 24.08
C PHE A 6 -7.28 10.68 22.60
N THR A 7 -8.10 10.03 21.80
CA THR A 7 -8.26 10.33 20.37
C THR A 7 -9.74 10.21 19.99
N ASN A 8 -10.12 10.84 18.87
CA ASN A 8 -11.47 10.71 18.32
C ASN A 8 -11.76 9.26 17.87
N ILE A 9 -13.03 8.89 17.86
CA ILE A 9 -13.52 7.56 17.48
C ILE A 9 -13.79 7.58 15.96
N ASP A 10 -12.77 7.82 15.15
CA ASP A 10 -12.91 7.66 13.70
C ASP A 10 -12.58 6.21 13.33
N GLU A 11 -13.34 5.62 12.41
CA GLU A 11 -13.05 4.30 11.86
C GLU A 11 -11.66 4.29 11.19
N GLY A 12 -10.95 3.19 11.31
CA GLY A 12 -9.68 2.98 10.62
C GLY A 12 -8.54 2.56 11.53
N PHE A 13 -7.30 2.81 11.06
CA PHE A 13 -6.11 2.64 11.87
C PHE A 13 -5.71 3.95 12.52
N LYS A 14 -5.33 3.88 13.79
CA LYS A 14 -4.65 4.96 14.48
C LYS A 14 -3.16 4.68 14.49
N ASN A 15 -2.39 5.61 13.98
CA ASN A 15 -0.95 5.55 14.04
C ASN A 15 -0.47 6.44 15.18
N ILE A 16 0.22 5.83 16.14
CA ILE A 16 0.80 6.52 17.29
C ILE A 16 2.32 6.51 17.09
N ASN A 17 2.89 7.68 16.92
CA ASN A 17 4.34 7.87 16.90
C ASN A 17 4.79 8.29 18.30
N VAL A 18 5.70 7.53 18.87
CA VAL A 18 6.32 7.85 20.17
C VAL A 18 7.80 8.09 19.97
N ASP A 19 8.22 9.31 20.26
CA ASP A 19 9.62 9.68 20.24
C ASP A 19 10.13 9.71 21.68
N LEU A 20 11.12 8.86 21.98
CA LEU A 20 11.84 8.87 23.24
C LEU A 20 13.20 9.51 23.00
N LEU A 21 13.40 10.66 23.61
CA LEU A 21 14.67 11.38 23.57
C LEU A 21 15.51 11.03 24.82
N SER A 22 16.70 10.52 24.60
CA SER A 22 17.74 10.41 25.62
C SER A 22 18.82 11.47 25.39
N ASP A 23 19.76 11.61 26.29
CA ASP A 23 20.86 12.58 26.15
C ASP A 23 21.73 12.36 24.91
N THR A 24 21.71 11.16 24.35
CA THR A 24 22.59 10.76 23.24
C THR A 24 21.87 10.19 22.02
N ALA A 25 20.56 9.89 22.12
CA ALA A 25 19.84 9.24 21.04
C ALA A 25 18.33 9.56 21.05
N LEU A 26 17.75 9.58 19.85
CA LEU A 26 16.32 9.62 19.64
C LEU A 26 15.84 8.23 19.22
N PHE A 27 14.90 7.66 19.98
CA PHE A 27 14.24 6.41 19.66
C PHE A 27 12.82 6.70 19.18
N ASN A 28 12.50 6.28 17.96
CA ASN A 28 11.16 6.42 17.40
C ASN A 28 10.45 5.07 17.36
N PHE A 29 9.24 5.01 17.91
CA PHE A 29 8.36 3.86 17.89
C PHE A 29 7.06 4.22 17.18
N VAL A 30 6.62 3.34 16.27
CA VAL A 30 5.34 3.49 15.58
C VAL A 30 4.43 2.33 15.96
N PHE A 31 3.29 2.67 16.54
CA PHE A 31 2.25 1.71 16.87
C PHE A 31 1.06 1.94 15.93
N THR A 32 0.59 0.87 15.30
CA THR A 32 -0.63 0.89 14.51
C THR A 32 -1.73 0.15 15.26
N ILE A 33 -2.73 0.89 15.69
CA ILE A 33 -3.88 0.34 16.42
C ILE A 33 -5.07 0.28 15.47
N LYS A 34 -5.63 -0.92 15.31
CA LYS A 34 -6.84 -1.11 14.51
C LYS A 34 -8.05 -0.64 15.27
N ILE A 35 -8.86 0.19 14.61
CA ILE A 35 -10.16 0.62 15.12
C ILE A 35 -11.25 -0.28 14.49
N PRO A 36 -12.20 -0.80 15.29
CA PRO A 36 -13.28 -1.63 14.76
C PRO A 36 -14.06 -0.94 13.64
N GLY A 37 -14.48 -1.70 12.63
CA GLY A 37 -15.23 -1.19 11.48
C GLY A 37 -14.42 -1.01 10.20
N LEU A 38 -13.07 -1.08 10.27
CA LEU A 38 -12.19 -1.09 9.10
C LEU A 38 -11.79 -2.52 8.73
N ASN A 39 -12.05 -2.92 7.49
CA ASN A 39 -11.61 -4.19 6.94
C ASN A 39 -10.58 -3.96 5.84
N THR A 40 -9.30 -4.18 6.14
CA THR A 40 -8.20 -3.98 5.20
C THR A 40 -7.79 -5.24 4.45
N GLY A 41 -8.33 -6.40 4.85
CA GLY A 41 -7.93 -7.70 4.31
C GLY A 41 -6.55 -8.20 4.71
N MET A 42 -5.72 -7.34 5.28
CA MET A 42 -4.40 -7.75 5.77
C MET A 42 -4.46 -8.86 6.82
N GLU A 43 -5.59 -8.99 7.49
CA GLU A 43 -5.84 -10.00 8.52
C GLU A 43 -6.04 -11.40 7.95
N TYR A 44 -6.44 -11.48 6.69
CA TYR A 44 -6.78 -12.75 6.03
C TYR A 44 -5.66 -13.29 5.16
N VAL A 45 -4.59 -12.51 4.94
CA VAL A 45 -3.44 -12.94 4.14
C VAL A 45 -2.33 -13.38 5.08
N ASP A 46 -2.24 -14.69 5.30
CA ASP A 46 -1.07 -15.29 5.92
C ASP A 46 0.04 -15.42 4.87
N LEU A 47 0.92 -14.42 4.83
CA LEU A 47 2.02 -14.39 3.87
C LEU A 47 2.95 -15.59 4.02
N GLY A 48 3.05 -16.18 5.22
CA GLY A 48 3.86 -17.37 5.47
C GLY A 48 3.34 -18.63 4.79
N GLN A 49 2.05 -18.65 4.44
CA GLN A 49 1.40 -19.80 3.78
C GLN A 49 1.18 -19.60 2.27
N LEU A 50 1.51 -18.44 1.71
CA LEU A 50 1.32 -18.18 0.27
C LEU A 50 2.17 -19.08 -0.61
N TYR A 51 3.35 -19.45 -0.15
CA TYR A 51 4.28 -20.30 -0.88
C TYR A 51 4.79 -21.41 0.01
N THR A 52 4.73 -22.66 -0.48
CA THR A 52 5.25 -23.83 0.25
C THR A 52 6.76 -23.81 0.38
N THR A 53 7.43 -23.25 -0.60
CA THR A 53 8.88 -23.06 -0.62
C THR A 53 9.20 -21.72 -1.27
N MET A 54 10.19 -21.02 -0.72
CA MET A 54 10.70 -19.78 -1.28
C MET A 54 12.21 -19.93 -1.51
N GLU A 55 12.64 -19.63 -2.74
CA GLU A 55 14.04 -19.54 -3.07
C GLU A 55 14.69 -18.37 -2.29
N ASN A 56 15.91 -18.56 -1.77
CA ASN A 56 16.64 -17.49 -1.09
C ASN A 56 17.84 -17.06 -1.96
N LEU A 57 17.72 -15.91 -2.58
CA LEU A 57 18.77 -15.31 -3.39
C LEU A 57 19.77 -14.59 -2.49
N THR A 58 21.05 -14.73 -2.76
CA THR A 58 22.13 -14.13 -1.95
C THR A 58 22.93 -13.06 -2.70
N ALA A 59 23.12 -13.25 -4.00
CA ALA A 59 23.81 -12.30 -4.87
C ALA A 59 22.83 -11.25 -5.44
N THR A 60 23.31 -10.03 -5.57
CA THR A 60 22.51 -8.93 -6.12
C THR A 60 22.18 -9.18 -7.60
N GLU A 61 23.08 -9.81 -8.32
CA GLU A 61 22.93 -10.18 -9.73
C GLU A 61 21.79 -11.18 -9.94
N ASP A 62 21.63 -12.14 -9.03
CA ASP A 62 20.53 -13.11 -9.05
C ASP A 62 19.18 -12.41 -8.83
N LEU A 63 19.14 -11.48 -7.86
CA LEU A 63 17.93 -10.69 -7.63
C LEU A 63 17.58 -9.84 -8.86
N GLN A 64 18.58 -9.18 -9.47
CA GLN A 64 18.35 -8.37 -10.67
C GLN A 64 17.84 -9.23 -11.83
N ALA A 65 18.46 -10.39 -12.07
CA ALA A 65 18.02 -11.33 -13.11
C ALA A 65 16.58 -11.81 -12.85
N ARG A 66 16.24 -12.06 -11.58
CA ARG A 66 14.88 -12.48 -11.22
C ARG A 66 13.87 -11.37 -11.46
N LEU A 67 14.17 -10.13 -11.05
CA LEU A 67 13.31 -8.98 -11.27
C LEU A 67 13.12 -8.66 -12.76
N GLN A 68 14.14 -8.82 -13.60
CA GLN A 68 14.04 -8.64 -15.05
C GLN A 68 13.14 -9.66 -15.73
N ASN A 69 12.97 -10.85 -15.13
CA ASN A 69 12.09 -11.91 -15.64
C ASN A 69 10.66 -11.81 -15.11
N GLU A 70 10.37 -10.89 -14.19
CA GLU A 70 9.00 -10.66 -13.73
C GLU A 70 8.15 -10.01 -14.83
N ALA A 71 6.83 -10.22 -14.75
CA ALA A 71 5.92 -9.52 -15.65
C ALA A 71 6.06 -8.00 -15.45
N CYS A 72 6.07 -7.23 -16.54
CA CYS A 72 6.23 -5.78 -16.48
C CYS A 72 5.15 -5.10 -15.64
N CYS A 73 3.98 -5.70 -15.63
CA CYS A 73 2.77 -4.98 -15.30
C CYS A 73 1.80 -5.88 -14.52
N ALA A 74 1.06 -5.28 -13.60
CA ALA A 74 -0.08 -5.93 -13.00
C ALA A 74 -1.19 -6.14 -14.04
N THR A 75 -2.14 -7.03 -13.77
CA THR A 75 -3.24 -7.34 -14.68
C THR A 75 -4.59 -7.18 -14.01
N ASN A 76 -5.66 -7.27 -14.79
CA ASN A 76 -7.00 -7.50 -14.26
C ASN A 76 -7.14 -8.95 -13.77
N GLN A 77 -8.23 -9.27 -13.08
CA GLN A 77 -8.50 -10.62 -12.54
C GLN A 77 -8.44 -11.74 -13.58
N LYS A 78 -8.81 -11.46 -14.82
CA LYS A 78 -8.84 -12.45 -15.91
C LYS A 78 -7.52 -12.55 -16.67
N GLY A 79 -6.55 -11.70 -16.38
CA GLY A 79 -5.28 -11.61 -17.12
C GLY A 79 -5.44 -11.09 -18.56
N THR A 80 -6.62 -10.55 -18.91
CA THR A 80 -6.93 -10.10 -20.28
C THR A 80 -6.58 -8.66 -20.58
N ALA A 81 -6.23 -7.89 -19.56
CA ALA A 81 -5.82 -6.49 -19.69
C ALA A 81 -4.67 -6.21 -18.71
N THR A 82 -3.67 -5.49 -19.20
CA THR A 82 -2.57 -4.96 -18.38
C THR A 82 -3.03 -3.70 -17.65
N GLY A 83 -2.61 -3.62 -16.39
CA GLY A 83 -2.72 -2.42 -15.55
C GLY A 83 -1.40 -1.65 -15.53
N ASP A 84 -1.17 -0.96 -14.41
CA ASP A 84 0.03 -0.16 -14.22
C ASP A 84 1.30 -1.02 -14.12
N PRO A 85 2.48 -0.48 -14.49
CA PRO A 85 3.75 -1.20 -14.41
C PRO A 85 4.16 -1.46 -12.96
N LEU A 86 4.87 -2.57 -12.74
CA LEU A 86 5.60 -2.82 -11.50
C LEU A 86 6.86 -1.95 -11.52
N ASN A 87 6.90 -0.94 -10.65
CA ASN A 87 7.94 0.10 -10.69
C ASN A 87 8.64 0.32 -9.36
N ILE A 88 8.32 -0.46 -8.32
CA ILE A 88 9.00 -0.45 -7.02
C ILE A 88 9.24 -1.89 -6.53
N VAL A 89 10.30 -2.04 -5.75
CA VAL A 89 10.61 -3.28 -5.03
C VAL A 89 10.98 -2.91 -3.60
N PHE A 90 10.37 -3.60 -2.64
CA PHE A 90 10.79 -3.54 -1.24
C PHE A 90 11.43 -4.85 -0.83
N VAL A 91 12.54 -4.76 -0.11
CA VAL A 91 13.22 -5.90 0.49
C VAL A 91 13.26 -5.68 1.99
N GLY A 92 12.63 -6.55 2.75
CA GLY A 92 12.59 -6.42 4.20
C GLY A 92 11.39 -7.10 4.84
N ASP A 93 11.32 -7.01 6.16
CA ASP A 93 10.15 -7.46 6.91
C ASP A 93 8.92 -6.60 6.62
N ARG A 94 7.76 -7.24 6.51
CA ARG A 94 6.48 -6.57 6.24
C ARG A 94 6.18 -5.48 7.26
N SER A 95 6.43 -5.74 8.54
CA SER A 95 6.11 -4.77 9.60
C SER A 95 7.01 -3.54 9.54
N ALA A 96 8.28 -3.72 9.17
CA ALA A 96 9.23 -2.64 8.98
C ALA A 96 8.85 -1.77 7.76
N ILE A 97 8.50 -2.40 6.63
CA ILE A 97 8.02 -1.70 5.42
C ILE A 97 6.76 -0.90 5.74
N MET A 98 5.78 -1.53 6.39
CA MET A 98 4.53 -0.87 6.79
C MET A 98 4.78 0.30 7.72
N SER A 99 5.61 0.14 8.74
CA SER A 99 5.95 1.19 9.69
C SER A 99 6.64 2.37 9.00
N ALA A 100 7.54 2.11 8.04
CA ALA A 100 8.20 3.16 7.27
C ALA A 100 7.19 3.95 6.43
N LEU A 101 6.28 3.29 5.72
CA LEU A 101 5.26 3.93 4.91
C LEU A 101 4.26 4.73 5.77
N ILE A 102 3.78 4.15 6.86
CA ILE A 102 2.83 4.80 7.78
C ILE A 102 3.41 6.07 8.38
N ARG A 103 4.67 6.06 8.80
CA ARG A 103 5.39 7.27 9.27
C ARG A 103 5.40 8.39 8.24
N ARG A 104 5.38 8.06 6.97
CA ARG A 104 5.34 9.03 5.85
C ARG A 104 3.92 9.40 5.41
N GLY A 105 2.91 9.07 6.22
CA GLY A 105 1.51 9.44 5.98
C GLY A 105 0.80 8.58 4.95
N TRP A 106 1.29 7.37 4.69
CA TRP A 106 0.54 6.37 3.94
C TRP A 106 -0.47 5.69 4.84
N HIS A 107 -1.66 5.45 4.31
CA HIS A 107 -2.75 4.78 5.00
C HIS A 107 -3.11 3.49 4.30
N VAL A 108 -3.37 2.44 5.07
CA VAL A 108 -3.83 1.16 4.52
C VAL A 108 -5.22 1.33 3.92
N THR A 109 -5.47 0.71 2.77
CA THR A 109 -6.78 0.77 2.12
C THR A 109 -7.70 -0.35 2.60
N GLU A 110 -9.01 -0.09 2.63
CA GLU A 110 -10.00 -1.15 2.83
C GLU A 110 -10.07 -2.10 1.63
N ILE A 111 -10.51 -3.33 1.87
CA ILE A 111 -10.94 -4.23 0.79
C ILE A 111 -12.18 -3.62 0.12
N ASN A 112 -12.22 -3.75 -1.20
CA ASN A 112 -13.35 -3.25 -1.99
C ASN A 112 -14.60 -4.13 -1.76
N HIS A 113 -15.36 -3.81 -0.72
CA HIS A 113 -16.68 -4.35 -0.44
C HIS A 113 -17.76 -3.30 -0.69
N MET A 114 -19.00 -3.71 -0.92
CA MET A 114 -20.13 -2.79 -1.14
C MET A 114 -20.26 -1.73 -0.03
N LYS A 115 -19.96 -2.07 1.22
CA LYS A 115 -20.00 -1.12 2.35
C LYS A 115 -18.93 -0.04 2.24
N SER A 116 -17.72 -0.37 1.83
CA SER A 116 -16.63 0.60 1.65
C SER A 116 -16.84 1.47 0.40
N ALA A 117 -17.45 0.93 -0.65
CA ALA A 117 -17.89 1.72 -1.80
C ALA A 117 -18.95 2.78 -1.41
N LEU A 118 -19.91 2.41 -0.55
CA LEU A 118 -20.91 3.36 -0.02
C LEU A 118 -20.28 4.45 0.85
N LYS A 119 -19.31 4.10 1.70
CA LYS A 119 -18.55 5.08 2.51
C LYS A 119 -17.80 6.08 1.63
N THR A 120 -17.17 5.60 0.56
CA THR A 120 -16.46 6.43 -0.41
C THR A 120 -17.42 7.40 -1.11
N THR A 121 -18.59 6.92 -1.53
CA THR A 121 -19.62 7.75 -2.18
C THR A 121 -20.14 8.83 -1.22
N ARG A 122 -20.42 8.49 0.03
CA ARG A 122 -20.83 9.47 1.05
C ARG A 122 -19.73 10.50 1.33
N SER A 123 -18.48 10.07 1.43
CA SER A 123 -17.33 10.96 1.59
C SER A 123 -17.21 11.95 0.43
N PHE A 124 -17.43 11.50 -0.79
CA PHE A 124 -17.41 12.33 -1.98
C PHE A 124 -18.54 13.38 -1.98
N ILE A 125 -19.75 12.99 -1.61
CA ILE A 125 -20.92 13.89 -1.55
C ILE A 125 -20.78 14.94 -0.46
N PHE A 126 -20.20 14.58 0.68
CA PHE A 126 -20.07 15.48 1.84
C PHE A 126 -18.73 16.19 1.95
N GLY A 127 -17.83 16.08 0.93
CA GLY A 127 -16.52 16.75 0.90
C GLY A 127 -15.55 16.28 2.01
N ARG A 128 -15.83 15.15 2.67
CA ARG A 128 -14.97 14.58 3.70
C ARG A 128 -13.92 13.66 3.07
N GLN A 129 -12.68 13.74 3.53
CA GLN A 129 -11.63 12.81 3.11
C GLN A 129 -11.81 11.46 3.80
N TYR A 130 -12.13 10.41 3.03
CA TYR A 130 -12.08 9.04 3.53
C TYR A 130 -10.71 8.44 3.24
N LEU A 131 -9.84 8.46 4.25
CA LEU A 131 -8.42 8.08 4.13
C LEU A 131 -8.20 6.59 3.79
N TYR A 132 -9.18 5.74 4.05
CA TYR A 132 -9.09 4.28 3.84
C TYR A 132 -9.91 3.81 2.63
N SER A 133 -10.28 4.72 1.75
CA SER A 133 -11.06 4.41 0.55
C SER A 133 -10.43 3.25 -0.24
N PRO A 134 -11.21 2.24 -0.65
CA PRO A 134 -10.68 1.09 -1.37
C PRO A 134 -10.08 1.51 -2.72
N ILE A 135 -9.04 0.80 -3.10
CA ILE A 135 -8.44 0.89 -4.43
C ILE A 135 -8.87 -0.33 -5.26
N SER A 136 -9.01 -0.15 -6.57
CA SER A 136 -9.35 -1.26 -7.45
C SER A 136 -8.29 -2.36 -7.37
N PRO A 137 -8.68 -3.64 -7.26
CA PRO A 137 -7.71 -4.71 -7.21
C PRO A 137 -6.99 -4.85 -8.56
N LEU A 138 -5.68 -4.98 -8.49
CA LEU A 138 -4.83 -5.44 -9.58
C LEU A 138 -4.24 -6.79 -9.19
N TYR A 139 -3.80 -7.55 -10.18
CA TYR A 139 -3.40 -8.94 -10.00
C TYR A 139 -1.97 -9.17 -10.48
N GLN A 140 -1.22 -9.91 -9.67
CA GLN A 140 0.11 -10.42 -9.98
C GLN A 140 0.23 -11.84 -9.41
N HIS A 141 0.91 -12.73 -10.09
CA HIS A 141 1.04 -14.14 -9.68
C HIS A 141 -0.33 -14.82 -9.42
N GLY A 142 -1.36 -14.45 -10.20
CA GLY A 142 -2.71 -15.03 -10.09
C GLY A 142 -3.54 -14.57 -8.90
N ARG A 143 -3.08 -13.57 -8.10
CA ARG A 143 -3.81 -13.06 -6.94
C ARG A 143 -3.85 -11.52 -6.91
N SER A 144 -4.81 -10.97 -6.20
CA SER A 144 -4.87 -9.53 -5.92
C SER A 144 -3.70 -9.11 -5.02
N GLN A 145 -3.46 -7.81 -4.93
CA GLN A 145 -2.42 -7.28 -4.05
C GLN A 145 -2.57 -7.77 -2.61
N ASP A 146 -1.43 -8.14 -1.99
CA ASP A 146 -1.37 -8.56 -0.60
C ASP A 146 -1.48 -7.34 0.36
N LEU A 147 -0.98 -6.18 -0.09
CA LEU A 147 -1.04 -4.93 0.64
C LEU A 147 -1.45 -3.80 -0.28
N GLY A 148 -2.37 -2.96 0.17
CA GLY A 148 -2.78 -1.74 -0.52
C GLY A 148 -2.65 -0.54 0.41
N LEU A 149 -2.00 0.51 -0.05
CA LEU A 149 -1.86 1.76 0.69
C LEU A 149 -2.20 2.96 -0.20
N GLN A 150 -2.57 4.05 0.43
CA GLN A 150 -2.80 5.32 -0.25
C GLN A 150 -2.31 6.48 0.59
N LYS A 151 -1.90 7.55 -0.10
CA LYS A 151 -1.55 8.83 0.50
C LYS A 151 -2.34 9.92 -0.18
N ALA A 152 -3.24 10.58 0.57
CA ALA A 152 -4.00 11.70 0.06
C ALA A 152 -3.09 12.90 -0.19
N ARG A 153 -3.31 13.63 -1.28
CA ARG A 153 -2.54 14.85 -1.59
C ARG A 153 -3.33 16.11 -1.26
N GLN A 154 -4.43 16.35 -1.95
CA GLN A 154 -5.27 17.55 -1.76
C GLN A 154 -6.76 17.19 -1.66
N SER A 155 -7.15 16.05 -2.22
CA SER A 155 -8.53 15.58 -2.23
C SER A 155 -8.56 14.05 -2.41
N VAL A 156 -9.74 13.47 -2.22
CA VAL A 156 -9.99 12.03 -2.44
C VAL A 156 -9.76 11.61 -3.89
N SER A 157 -9.88 12.55 -4.84
CA SER A 157 -9.64 12.31 -6.27
C SER A 157 -8.18 12.47 -6.70
N ARG A 158 -7.29 12.89 -5.79
CA ARG A 158 -5.87 13.09 -6.04
C ARG A 158 -5.06 12.38 -4.98
N ARG A 159 -4.81 11.09 -5.19
CA ARG A 159 -4.11 10.20 -4.27
C ARG A 159 -2.96 9.51 -4.96
N ASN A 160 -1.94 9.19 -4.19
CA ASN A 160 -0.96 8.20 -4.57
C ASN A 160 -1.40 6.85 -4.02
N HIS A 161 -1.22 5.79 -4.80
CA HIS A 161 -1.59 4.42 -4.46
C HIS A 161 -0.36 3.54 -4.54
N ILE A 162 -0.19 2.66 -3.55
CA ILE A 162 0.79 1.59 -3.57
C ILE A 162 0.05 0.26 -3.50
N ARG A 163 0.46 -0.69 -4.33
CA ARG A 163 0.06 -2.09 -4.24
C ARG A 163 1.30 -2.95 -4.16
N LEU A 164 1.32 -3.88 -3.23
CA LEU A 164 2.45 -4.78 -3.02
C LEU A 164 2.00 -6.23 -3.07
N TRP A 165 2.85 -7.06 -3.68
CA TRP A 165 2.70 -8.51 -3.74
C TRP A 165 3.98 -9.15 -3.21
N LEU A 166 3.88 -10.11 -2.29
CA LEU A 166 4.99 -10.92 -1.87
C LEU A 166 5.48 -11.76 -3.07
N ALA A 167 6.75 -11.67 -3.39
CA ALA A 167 7.38 -12.49 -4.42
C ALA A 167 7.58 -13.93 -3.93
N PRO A 168 7.66 -14.94 -4.83
CA PRO A 168 7.93 -16.34 -4.46
C PRO A 168 9.40 -16.60 -4.12
N TYR A 169 10.15 -15.57 -3.77
CA TYR A 169 11.58 -15.65 -3.41
C TYR A 169 11.94 -14.60 -2.36
N ARG A 170 13.02 -14.85 -1.66
CA ARG A 170 13.65 -13.96 -0.68
C ARG A 170 15.00 -13.47 -1.18
N PHE A 171 15.47 -12.38 -0.61
CA PHE A 171 16.82 -11.90 -0.80
C PHE A 171 17.52 -11.75 0.55
N ARG A 172 18.61 -12.51 0.74
CA ARG A 172 19.36 -12.56 2.01
C ARG A 172 18.46 -12.80 3.22
N ASN A 173 17.58 -13.78 3.09
CA ASN A 173 16.54 -14.16 4.07
C ASN A 173 15.46 -13.10 4.36
N MET A 174 15.44 -11.99 3.63
CA MET A 174 14.39 -10.97 3.72
C MET A 174 13.32 -11.19 2.64
N ASP A 175 12.07 -10.91 2.98
CA ASP A 175 10.99 -10.98 2.02
C ASP A 175 11.16 -9.91 0.92
N VAL A 176 10.80 -10.27 -0.31
CA VAL A 176 10.81 -9.37 -1.47
C VAL A 176 9.36 -9.07 -1.84
N PHE A 177 9.01 -7.80 -1.89
CA PHE A 177 7.71 -7.35 -2.35
C PHE A 177 7.85 -6.62 -3.68
N LEU A 178 7.18 -7.14 -4.70
CA LEU A 178 7.00 -6.43 -5.95
C LEU A 178 5.90 -5.39 -5.77
N GLY A 179 6.09 -4.22 -6.31
CA GLY A 179 5.16 -3.13 -6.08
C GLY A 179 4.85 -2.30 -7.31
N GLN A 180 3.67 -1.73 -7.28
CA GLN A 180 3.18 -0.74 -8.20
C GLN A 180 2.83 0.51 -7.41
N ILE A 181 3.39 1.65 -7.81
CA ILE A 181 2.98 2.96 -7.31
C ILE A 181 2.46 3.80 -8.46
N SER A 182 1.31 4.43 -8.25
CA SER A 182 0.71 5.35 -9.22
C SER A 182 0.05 6.53 -8.52
N ARG A 183 -0.29 7.54 -9.31
CA ARG A 183 -0.95 8.77 -8.88
C ARG A 183 -2.26 8.92 -9.61
N ASP A 184 -3.34 9.15 -8.87
CA ASP A 184 -4.58 9.62 -9.45
C ASP A 184 -4.50 11.13 -9.72
N ILE A 185 -4.83 11.54 -10.93
CA ILE A 185 -4.87 12.95 -11.36
C ILE A 185 -6.29 13.45 -11.57
N GLY A 186 -7.28 12.58 -11.55
CA GLY A 186 -8.68 12.95 -11.72
C GLY A 186 -9.62 11.77 -11.60
N VAL A 187 -10.91 12.07 -11.73
CA VAL A 187 -12.00 11.08 -11.78
C VAL A 187 -12.70 11.24 -13.13
N ALA A 188 -12.78 10.17 -13.89
CA ALA A 188 -13.56 10.11 -15.10
C ALA A 188 -14.91 9.45 -14.82
N PHE A 189 -15.98 10.04 -15.32
CA PHE A 189 -17.34 9.51 -15.23
C PHE A 189 -17.71 8.85 -16.56
N PHE A 190 -17.96 7.57 -16.55
CA PHE A 190 -18.46 6.85 -17.73
C PHE A 190 -19.94 6.47 -17.55
N LYS A 191 -20.69 6.50 -18.64
CA LYS A 191 -22.14 6.24 -18.65
C LYS A 191 -22.59 4.91 -18.00
N ASN A 192 -21.69 3.93 -17.92
CA ASN A 192 -21.99 2.57 -17.42
C ASN A 192 -21.13 2.12 -16.24
N THR A 193 -20.18 2.95 -15.77
CA THR A 193 -19.38 2.67 -14.58
C THR A 193 -19.39 3.90 -13.69
N LEU A 194 -19.62 3.68 -12.41
CA LEU A 194 -19.91 4.77 -11.47
C LEU A 194 -18.80 5.81 -11.41
N THR A 195 -17.55 5.41 -11.45
CA THR A 195 -16.37 6.28 -11.56
C THR A 195 -15.11 5.46 -11.90
N THR A 196 -14.23 5.97 -12.74
CA THR A 196 -12.85 5.49 -12.84
C THR A 196 -11.89 6.62 -12.51
N HIS A 197 -10.79 6.29 -11.83
CA HIS A 197 -9.70 7.21 -11.62
C HIS A 197 -8.83 7.28 -12.88
N THR A 198 -8.40 8.47 -13.23
CA THR A 198 -7.40 8.66 -14.27
C THR A 198 -6.04 8.67 -13.61
N THR A 199 -5.20 7.73 -13.97
CA THR A 199 -3.83 7.61 -13.47
C THR A 199 -2.90 8.50 -14.27
N ASP A 200 -1.92 9.13 -13.61
CA ASP A 200 -0.85 9.87 -14.25
C ASP A 200 -0.01 8.91 -15.12
N PRO A 201 0.16 9.16 -16.40
CA PRO A 201 0.99 8.30 -17.25
C PRO A 201 2.48 8.31 -16.87
N PHE A 202 2.94 9.33 -16.13
CA PHE A 202 4.32 9.45 -15.67
C PHE A 202 4.48 8.86 -14.27
N VAL A 203 4.31 7.54 -14.15
CA VAL A 203 4.38 6.81 -12.86
C VAL A 203 5.74 6.93 -12.16
N ASP A 204 6.81 7.17 -12.91
CA ASP A 204 8.16 7.33 -12.36
C ASP A 204 8.30 8.55 -11.46
N HIS A 205 7.61 9.65 -11.74
CA HIS A 205 7.59 10.81 -10.83
C HIS A 205 7.04 10.46 -9.44
N THR A 206 6.06 9.55 -9.39
CA THR A 206 5.47 9.13 -8.13
C THR A 206 6.41 8.19 -7.36
N ARG A 207 7.13 7.32 -8.09
CA ARG A 207 8.19 6.45 -7.54
C ARG A 207 9.33 7.29 -6.94
N ASP A 208 9.82 8.27 -7.68
CA ASP A 208 10.93 9.13 -7.24
C ASP A 208 10.53 9.96 -6.01
N GLY A 209 9.27 10.42 -5.98
CA GLY A 209 8.70 11.07 -4.80
C GLY A 209 8.65 10.14 -3.57
N LEU A 210 8.29 8.86 -3.75
CA LEU A 210 8.32 7.87 -2.68
C LEU A 210 9.75 7.61 -2.18
N ALA A 211 10.71 7.49 -3.10
CA ALA A 211 12.11 7.31 -2.74
C ALA A 211 12.62 8.47 -1.90
N GLY A 212 12.29 9.71 -2.28
CA GLY A 212 12.58 10.90 -1.49
C GLY A 212 11.91 10.90 -0.12
N ASP A 213 10.63 10.52 -0.05
CA ASP A 213 9.89 10.41 1.22
C ASP A 213 10.55 9.42 2.20
N LEU A 214 11.10 8.31 1.71
CA LEU A 214 11.68 7.24 2.53
C LEU A 214 13.15 7.48 2.89
N ALA A 215 13.85 8.37 2.19
CA ALA A 215 15.27 8.68 2.43
C ALA A 215 15.53 9.52 3.70
N TYR A 216 14.48 10.10 4.27
CA TYR A 216 14.51 10.90 5.50
C TYR A 216 13.80 10.14 6.62
#